data_46b9425b3ffef70d30b18d94c6902a64
#
_entry.id   46b9425b3ffef70d30b18d94c6902a64
#
_cell.length_a   1.000
_cell.length_b   1.000
_cell.length_c   1.000
_cell.angle_alpha   90.00
_cell.angle_beta   90.00
_cell.angle_gamma   90.00
#
_symmetry.space_group_name_H-M   'P 1'
#
loop_
_entity.id
_entity.type
_entity.pdbx_description
1 polymer ?
#
loop_
_entity_poly.entity_id
_entity_poly.type
_entity_poly.pdbx_seq_one_letter_code
_entity_poly.pdbx_strand_id
1 'polypeptide(L)'
;MSGRSAGPGVNRRAVLLGMGAAALLAPVAHAQRAAVAGDFTLERVLVRWLSDGNQIRVTRRWAIVIGPSRVGAMGVSGAQSFVQVDAPPPLKAIADLEARREETGFLPLHLDESGRILSANEDEPAPLPEEALAAAVAFARSRASGGE
;
A
#
# COMPACT_ATOMS: atom_id res chain seq x y z
N MET A 1 33.24 -13.69 -75.89
CA MET A 1 31.78 -13.86 -75.75
C MET A 1 31.51 -14.04 -74.24
N SER A 2 31.00 -12.98 -73.62
CA SER A 2 30.74 -12.93 -72.18
C SER A 2 29.33 -13.39 -71.91
N GLY A 3 29.17 -14.44 -71.07
CA GLY A 3 27.89 -14.85 -70.52
C GLY A 3 27.79 -14.41 -69.05
N ARG A 4 26.99 -13.37 -68.70
CA ARG A 4 26.65 -12.98 -67.36
C ARG A 4 25.49 -13.86 -66.86
N SER A 5 25.76 -14.65 -65.83
CA SER A 5 24.74 -15.35 -65.05
C SER A 5 24.10 -14.37 -64.06
N ALA A 6 22.79 -14.14 -64.22
CA ALA A 6 22.01 -13.36 -63.25
C ALA A 6 21.53 -14.32 -62.14
N GLY A 7 21.98 -14.09 -60.93
CA GLY A 7 21.48 -14.77 -59.74
C GLY A 7 20.06 -14.28 -59.35
N PRO A 8 19.21 -15.15 -58.78
CA PRO A 8 17.86 -14.77 -58.37
C PRO A 8 17.91 -13.85 -57.12
N GLY A 9 17.46 -12.63 -57.31
CA GLY A 9 17.32 -11.66 -56.25
C GLY A 9 16.27 -12.11 -55.22
N VAL A 10 16.68 -12.43 -54.00
CA VAL A 10 15.80 -12.73 -52.89
C VAL A 10 15.06 -11.46 -52.49
N ASN A 11 13.74 -11.51 -52.70
CA ASN A 11 12.85 -10.37 -52.47
C ASN A 11 12.70 -10.13 -50.93
N ARG A 12 13.46 -9.17 -50.37
CA ARG A 12 13.48 -8.84 -48.93
C ARG A 12 12.13 -8.45 -48.33
N ARG A 13 11.14 -8.16 -49.19
CA ARG A 13 9.77 -7.85 -48.76
C ARG A 13 8.95 -9.09 -48.38
N ALA A 14 9.29 -10.28 -48.89
CA ALA A 14 8.57 -11.51 -48.59
C ALA A 14 8.96 -12.08 -47.20
N VAL A 15 10.17 -11.75 -46.70
CA VAL A 15 10.65 -12.24 -45.40
C VAL A 15 10.01 -11.48 -44.20
N LEU A 16 9.62 -10.22 -44.38
CA LEU A 16 9.00 -9.40 -43.32
C LEU A 16 7.52 -9.74 -43.08
N LEU A 17 6.82 -10.33 -44.05
CA LEU A 17 5.42 -10.75 -43.87
C LEU A 17 5.25 -12.09 -43.15
N GLY A 18 6.29 -12.92 -43.11
CA GLY A 18 6.28 -14.22 -42.42
C GLY A 18 6.53 -14.16 -40.91
N MET A 19 7.16 -13.08 -40.39
CA MET A 19 7.48 -12.95 -38.97
C MET A 19 6.38 -12.24 -38.14
N GLY A 20 5.41 -11.59 -38.79
CA GLY A 20 4.35 -10.85 -38.09
C GLY A 20 3.19 -11.70 -37.60
N ALA A 21 3.00 -12.92 -38.08
CA ALA A 21 1.86 -13.76 -37.72
C ALA A 21 2.09 -14.67 -36.52
N ALA A 22 3.34 -14.91 -36.13
CA ALA A 22 3.67 -15.77 -34.97
C ALA A 22 3.59 -15.05 -33.62
N ALA A 23 3.58 -13.70 -33.61
CA ALA A 23 3.55 -12.92 -32.37
C ALA A 23 2.13 -12.74 -31.78
N LEU A 24 1.07 -13.12 -32.50
CA LEU A 24 -0.31 -12.93 -32.04
C LEU A 24 -0.91 -14.13 -31.31
N LEU A 25 -0.18 -15.22 -31.14
CA LEU A 25 -0.62 -16.41 -30.44
C LEU A 25 0.21 -16.72 -29.18
N ALA A 26 0.92 -15.72 -28.62
CA ALA A 26 1.43 -15.87 -27.28
C ALA A 26 0.23 -16.02 -26.35
N PRO A 27 0.04 -17.19 -25.66
CA PRO A 27 -0.98 -17.29 -24.66
C PRO A 27 -0.66 -16.20 -23.63
N VAL A 28 -1.63 -15.31 -23.41
CA VAL A 28 -1.57 -14.39 -22.26
C VAL A 28 -1.57 -15.32 -21.06
N ALA A 29 -0.40 -15.68 -20.57
CA ALA A 29 -0.25 -16.37 -19.30
C ALA A 29 -0.83 -15.43 -18.25
N HIS A 30 -2.10 -15.60 -17.94
CA HIS A 30 -2.69 -15.06 -16.73
C HIS A 30 -1.90 -15.74 -15.62
N ALA A 31 -0.92 -15.03 -15.08
CA ALA A 31 -0.30 -15.46 -13.85
C ALA A 31 -1.43 -15.54 -12.83
N GLN A 32 -1.97 -16.72 -12.62
CA GLN A 32 -2.84 -16.99 -11.48
C GLN A 32 -2.00 -16.67 -10.25
N ARG A 33 -2.27 -15.48 -9.68
CA ARG A 33 -1.69 -15.14 -8.39
C ARG A 33 -2.27 -16.16 -7.43
N ALA A 34 -1.45 -17.11 -7.00
CA ALA A 34 -1.82 -18.02 -5.94
C ALA A 34 -2.21 -17.15 -4.74
N ALA A 35 -3.43 -17.31 -4.26
CA ALA A 35 -3.87 -16.63 -3.05
C ALA A 35 -2.97 -17.12 -1.92
N VAL A 36 -2.18 -16.22 -1.34
CA VAL A 36 -1.26 -16.54 -0.25
C VAL A 36 -2.08 -16.55 1.03
N ALA A 37 -2.29 -17.73 1.62
CA ALA A 37 -2.92 -17.89 2.93
C ALA A 37 -1.85 -18.09 4.01
N GLY A 38 -2.10 -17.67 5.23
CA GLY A 38 -1.21 -17.87 6.38
C GLY A 38 -1.18 -16.67 7.33
N ASP A 39 -0.23 -16.75 8.25
CA ASP A 39 0.03 -15.72 9.25
C ASP A 39 1.12 -14.76 8.76
N PHE A 40 0.87 -13.47 8.89
CA PHE A 40 1.78 -12.43 8.42
C PHE A 40 1.88 -11.29 9.44
N THR A 41 2.93 -10.51 9.31
CA THR A 41 3.06 -9.21 9.98
C THR A 41 2.93 -8.11 8.93
N LEU A 42 1.94 -7.25 9.10
CA LEU A 42 1.83 -6.01 8.33
C LEU A 42 2.53 -4.90 9.11
N GLU A 43 3.48 -4.22 8.49
CA GLU A 43 4.11 -3.03 9.06
C GLU A 43 3.77 -1.80 8.21
N ARG A 44 3.37 -0.72 8.89
CA ARG A 44 3.19 0.60 8.28
C ARG A 44 4.06 1.62 9.00
N VAL A 45 4.84 2.36 8.23
CA VAL A 45 5.64 3.49 8.70
C VAL A 45 5.10 4.76 8.06
N LEU A 46 4.61 5.69 8.87
CA LEU A 46 4.19 7.02 8.44
C LEU A 46 5.23 8.03 8.91
N VAL A 47 5.77 8.81 7.97
CA VAL A 47 6.69 9.92 8.27
C VAL A 47 6.05 11.22 7.83
N ARG A 48 5.98 12.20 8.74
CA ARG A 48 5.54 13.55 8.45
C ARG A 48 6.67 14.53 8.75
N TRP A 49 7.00 15.34 7.77
CA TRP A 49 7.93 16.45 7.92
C TRP A 49 7.17 17.68 8.43
N LEU A 50 7.76 18.35 9.41
CA LEU A 50 7.23 19.58 9.99
C LEU A 50 7.89 20.79 9.32
N SER A 51 7.26 21.96 9.44
CA SER A 51 7.75 23.20 8.84
C SER A 51 9.10 23.68 9.40
N ASP A 52 9.46 23.22 10.59
CA ASP A 52 10.72 23.51 11.29
C ASP A 52 11.87 22.54 10.95
N GLY A 53 11.65 21.62 9.98
CA GLY A 53 12.62 20.61 9.56
C GLY A 53 12.63 19.35 10.43
N ASN A 54 11.90 19.31 11.53
CA ASN A 54 11.71 18.11 12.32
C ASN A 54 10.78 17.12 11.63
N GLN A 55 10.74 15.88 12.15
CA GLN A 55 9.82 14.83 11.66
C GLN A 55 9.09 14.16 12.81
N ILE A 56 7.89 13.66 12.49
CA ILE A 56 7.17 12.69 13.30
C ILE A 56 7.17 11.39 12.53
N ARG A 57 7.51 10.29 13.21
CA ARG A 57 7.48 8.93 12.66
C ARG A 57 6.55 8.07 13.50
N VAL A 58 5.59 7.46 12.86
CA VAL A 58 4.67 6.50 13.47
C VAL A 58 4.90 5.14 12.83
N THR A 59 5.31 4.16 13.61
CA THR A 59 5.46 2.77 13.19
C THR A 59 4.40 1.93 13.86
N ARG A 60 3.61 1.21 13.08
CA ARG A 60 2.59 0.27 13.57
C ARG A 60 2.77 -1.08 12.93
N ARG A 61 2.53 -2.13 13.70
CA ARG A 61 2.49 -3.52 13.19
C ARG A 61 1.19 -4.17 13.59
N TRP A 62 0.71 -5.04 12.72
CA TRP A 62 -0.45 -5.89 12.94
C TRP A 62 -0.03 -7.34 12.69
N ALA A 63 -0.42 -8.20 13.61
CA ALA A 63 -0.43 -9.64 13.35
C ALA A 63 -1.70 -9.93 12.55
N ILE A 64 -1.57 -10.39 11.30
CA ILE A 64 -2.68 -10.64 10.39
C ILE A 64 -2.71 -12.08 9.95
N VAL A 65 -3.92 -12.59 9.71
CA VAL A 65 -4.18 -13.90 9.13
C VAL A 65 -4.90 -13.69 7.81
N ILE A 66 -4.39 -14.28 6.75
CA ILE A 66 -5.02 -14.32 5.43
C ILE A 66 -5.57 -15.71 5.20
N GLY A 67 -6.84 -15.83 4.87
CA GLY A 67 -7.48 -17.12 4.64
C GLY A 67 -8.79 -17.00 3.86
N PRO A 68 -9.46 -18.14 3.58
CA PRO A 68 -10.75 -18.14 2.90
C PRO A 68 -11.79 -17.31 3.64
N SER A 69 -12.63 -16.60 2.90
CA SER A 69 -13.71 -15.77 3.45
C SER A 69 -15.07 -16.22 2.95
N ARG A 70 -16.12 -16.00 3.76
CA ARG A 70 -17.52 -16.25 3.36
C ARG A 70 -18.10 -15.12 2.51
N VAL A 71 -17.51 -13.93 2.58
CA VAL A 71 -17.99 -12.72 1.88
C VAL A 71 -17.24 -12.48 0.58
N GLY A 72 -15.99 -12.96 0.48
CA GLY A 72 -15.13 -12.84 -0.69
C GLY A 72 -14.32 -14.12 -0.89
N ALA A 73 -13.39 -14.12 -1.83
CA ALA A 73 -12.49 -15.23 -2.03
C ALA A 73 -11.53 -15.40 -0.86
N MET A 74 -11.04 -14.27 -0.31
CA MET A 74 -10.10 -14.22 0.80
C MET A 74 -10.54 -13.19 1.84
N GLY A 75 -10.20 -13.45 3.09
CA GLY A 75 -10.33 -12.52 4.20
C GLY A 75 -8.99 -12.22 4.84
N VAL A 76 -8.82 -10.99 5.31
CA VAL A 76 -7.68 -10.58 6.12
C VAL A 76 -8.22 -10.13 7.46
N SER A 77 -7.83 -10.78 8.53
CA SER A 77 -8.20 -10.44 9.90
C SER A 77 -6.96 -10.29 10.76
N GLY A 78 -7.06 -9.65 11.91
CA GLY A 78 -5.92 -9.52 12.81
C GLY A 78 -6.10 -8.36 13.79
N ALA A 79 -5.03 -8.09 14.55
CA ALA A 79 -4.99 -7.05 15.56
C ALA A 79 -3.64 -6.30 15.55
N GLN A 80 -3.66 -5.06 16.02
CA GLN A 80 -2.44 -4.29 16.21
C GLN A 80 -1.59 -4.95 17.30
N SER A 81 -0.33 -5.26 16.98
CA SER A 81 0.62 -5.93 17.87
C SER A 81 1.72 -4.99 18.38
N PHE A 82 1.91 -3.85 17.71
CA PHE A 82 2.96 -2.90 18.05
C PHE A 82 2.63 -1.50 17.57
N VAL A 83 3.02 -0.50 18.36
CA VAL A 83 3.04 0.90 17.98
C VAL A 83 4.24 1.62 18.59
N GLN A 84 4.87 2.47 17.80
CA GLN A 84 5.92 3.39 18.24
C GLN A 84 5.71 4.73 17.57
N VAL A 85 5.83 5.81 18.36
CA VAL A 85 5.74 7.18 17.86
C VAL A 85 6.97 7.95 18.29
N ASP A 86 7.78 8.33 17.31
CA ASP A 86 8.95 9.18 17.50
C ASP A 86 8.59 10.61 17.10
N ALA A 87 8.73 11.56 18.02
CA ALA A 87 8.38 12.95 17.78
C ALA A 87 9.34 13.89 18.55
N PRO A 88 9.49 15.15 18.08
CA PRO A 88 10.24 16.16 18.81
C PRO A 88 9.66 16.42 20.20
N PRO A 89 10.50 16.85 21.18
CA PRO A 89 10.06 17.07 22.56
C PRO A 89 8.80 17.93 22.74
N PRO A 90 8.56 19.00 21.95
CA PRO A 90 7.34 19.80 22.07
C PRO A 90 6.06 19.04 21.71
N LEU A 91 6.17 17.94 20.97
CA LEU A 91 5.04 17.12 20.50
C LEU A 91 4.88 15.83 21.29
N LYS A 92 5.66 15.64 22.35
CA LYS A 92 5.67 14.40 23.13
C LYS A 92 4.28 14.03 23.67
N ALA A 93 3.51 14.98 24.17
CA ALA A 93 2.16 14.72 24.69
C ALA A 93 1.22 14.16 23.59
N ILE A 94 1.32 14.71 22.38
CA ILE A 94 0.53 14.24 21.22
C ILE A 94 1.03 12.85 20.77
N ALA A 95 2.35 12.64 20.77
CA ALA A 95 2.94 11.35 20.44
C ALA A 95 2.52 10.26 21.44
N ASP A 96 2.48 10.55 22.73
CA ASP A 96 2.03 9.63 23.77
C ASP A 96 0.53 9.28 23.63
N LEU A 97 -0.31 10.21 23.18
CA LEU A 97 -1.72 9.95 22.86
C LEU A 97 -1.85 9.06 21.63
N GLU A 98 -1.12 9.37 20.54
CA GLU A 98 -1.12 8.56 19.32
C GLU A 98 -0.58 7.15 19.57
N ALA A 99 0.40 6.99 20.45
CA ALA A 99 0.93 5.69 20.83
C ALA A 99 -0.08 4.81 21.58
N ARG A 100 -1.04 5.41 22.32
CA ARG A 100 -2.11 4.68 23.01
C ARG A 100 -3.31 4.37 22.12
N ARG A 101 -3.41 5.02 20.97
CA ARG A 101 -4.51 4.82 20.06
C ARG A 101 -4.36 3.49 19.34
N GLU A 102 -5.31 2.60 19.52
CA GLU A 102 -5.44 1.39 18.74
C GLU A 102 -6.07 1.70 17.37
N GLU A 103 -5.46 1.21 16.31
CA GLU A 103 -5.98 1.40 14.94
C GLU A 103 -6.43 0.05 14.39
N THR A 104 -7.73 -0.18 14.43
CA THR A 104 -8.37 -1.43 14.00
C THR A 104 -9.31 -1.23 12.80
N GLY A 105 -9.65 0.02 12.47
CA GLY A 105 -10.75 0.37 11.57
C GLY A 105 -10.63 -0.10 10.11
N PHE A 106 -9.50 -0.69 9.69
CA PHE A 106 -9.37 -1.25 8.35
C PHE A 106 -9.48 -2.79 8.33
N LEU A 107 -9.53 -3.46 9.47
CA LEU A 107 -9.71 -4.91 9.58
C LEU A 107 -11.09 -5.24 10.19
N PRO A 108 -11.75 -6.30 9.71
CA PRO A 108 -11.32 -7.22 8.66
C PRO A 108 -11.47 -6.64 7.24
N LEU A 109 -10.66 -7.14 6.30
CA LEU A 109 -10.80 -6.89 4.87
C LEU A 109 -11.35 -8.13 4.19
N HIS A 110 -12.19 -7.94 3.17
CA HIS A 110 -12.64 -8.97 2.25
C HIS A 110 -12.13 -8.69 0.86
N LEU A 111 -11.51 -9.68 0.24
CA LEU A 111 -10.87 -9.56 -1.06
C LEU A 111 -11.56 -10.45 -2.08
N ASP A 112 -11.61 -10.01 -3.34
CA ASP A 112 -12.04 -10.84 -4.46
C ASP A 112 -10.92 -11.80 -4.91
N GLU A 113 -11.20 -12.61 -5.93
CA GLU A 113 -10.24 -13.56 -6.51
C GLU A 113 -8.99 -12.86 -7.11
N SER A 114 -9.10 -11.59 -7.45
CA SER A 114 -7.98 -10.79 -7.97
C SER A 114 -7.16 -10.10 -6.87
N GLY A 115 -7.59 -10.21 -5.61
CA GLY A 115 -6.98 -9.56 -4.46
C GLY A 115 -7.39 -8.09 -4.28
N ARG A 116 -8.49 -7.65 -4.90
CA ARG A 116 -9.05 -6.31 -4.67
C ARG A 116 -9.90 -6.32 -3.41
N ILE A 117 -9.87 -5.22 -2.69
CA ILE A 117 -10.71 -5.02 -1.52
C ILE A 117 -12.17 -4.86 -1.98
N LEU A 118 -13.03 -5.76 -1.51
CA LEU A 118 -14.49 -5.71 -1.69
C LEU A 118 -15.12 -4.84 -0.61
N SER A 119 -14.70 -5.03 0.63
CA SER A 119 -15.16 -4.26 1.78
C SER A 119 -14.05 -4.24 2.85
N ALA A 120 -14.02 -3.15 3.57
CA ALA A 120 -13.27 -3.01 4.82
C ALA A 120 -14.28 -2.76 5.94
N ASN A 121 -13.87 -3.03 7.17
CA ASN A 121 -14.67 -2.59 8.31
C ASN A 121 -14.67 -1.06 8.32
N GLU A 122 -15.77 -0.44 7.90
CA GLU A 122 -16.00 0.99 8.00
C GLU A 122 -16.56 1.31 9.40
N ASP A 123 -15.83 0.92 10.43
CA ASP A 123 -16.15 1.43 11.76
C ASP A 123 -16.03 2.96 11.69
N GLU A 124 -17.12 3.63 12.07
CA GLU A 124 -17.13 5.09 12.21
C GLU A 124 -15.90 5.50 13.02
N PRO A 125 -15.09 6.45 12.52
CA PRO A 125 -13.85 6.82 13.19
C PRO A 125 -14.18 7.17 14.65
N ALA A 126 -13.55 6.45 15.57
CA ALA A 126 -13.76 6.67 16.99
C ALA A 126 -13.62 8.17 17.30
N PRO A 127 -14.57 8.77 18.02
CA PRO A 127 -14.50 10.19 18.34
C PRO A 127 -13.15 10.49 19.00
N LEU A 128 -12.52 11.59 18.60
CA LEU A 128 -11.25 12.00 19.16
C LEU A 128 -11.42 12.13 20.68
N PRO A 129 -10.57 11.48 21.49
CA PRO A 129 -10.59 11.65 22.94
C PRO A 129 -10.53 13.14 23.27
N GLU A 130 -11.33 13.62 24.23
CA GLU A 130 -11.31 15.03 24.65
C GLU A 130 -9.90 15.51 25.01
N GLU A 131 -9.09 14.62 25.60
CA GLU A 131 -7.68 14.87 25.91
C GLU A 131 -6.83 15.17 24.67
N ALA A 132 -7.09 14.50 23.53
CA ALA A 132 -6.40 14.75 22.27
C ALA A 132 -6.76 16.12 21.71
N LEU A 133 -8.03 16.50 21.81
CA LEU A 133 -8.49 17.81 21.38
C LEU A 133 -7.88 18.91 22.30
N ALA A 134 -7.90 18.71 23.61
CA ALA A 134 -7.31 19.64 24.57
C ALA A 134 -5.80 19.81 24.33
N ALA A 135 -5.07 18.73 24.10
CA ALA A 135 -3.64 18.77 23.79
C ALA A 135 -3.34 19.50 22.47
N ALA A 136 -4.15 19.27 21.43
CA ALA A 136 -4.01 19.96 20.16
C ALA A 136 -4.29 21.47 20.29
N VAL A 137 -5.32 21.86 21.05
CA VAL A 137 -5.66 23.25 21.33
C VAL A 137 -4.57 23.95 22.15
N ALA A 138 -4.04 23.27 23.18
CA ALA A 138 -2.92 23.81 23.99
C ALA A 138 -1.67 24.03 23.14
N PHE A 139 -1.34 23.09 22.27
CA PHE A 139 -0.24 23.22 21.32
C PHE A 139 -0.43 24.39 20.34
N ALA A 140 -1.61 24.49 19.75
CA ALA A 140 -1.92 25.61 18.83
C ALA A 140 -1.80 26.97 19.52
N ARG A 141 -2.27 27.09 20.77
CA ARG A 141 -2.15 28.33 21.55
C ARG A 141 -0.70 28.66 21.90
N SER A 142 0.12 27.69 22.27
CA SER A 142 1.55 27.92 22.55
C SER A 142 2.32 28.44 21.34
N ARG A 143 1.93 28.00 20.14
CA ARG A 143 2.51 28.50 18.89
C ARG A 143 2.06 29.93 18.54
N ALA A 144 0.80 30.26 18.81
CA ALA A 144 0.27 31.60 18.56
C ALA A 144 0.87 32.66 19.49
N SER A 145 1.24 32.28 20.73
CA SER A 145 1.84 33.21 21.71
C SER A 145 3.36 33.32 21.63
N GLY A 146 4.04 32.48 20.87
CA GLY A 146 5.50 32.51 20.68
C GLY A 146 5.98 33.22 19.41
N GLY A 147 5.11 33.89 18.69
CA GLY A 147 5.38 34.56 17.41
C GLY A 147 5.49 36.08 17.48
N GLU A 148 5.76 36.69 18.65
CA GLU A 148 6.15 38.11 18.80
C GLU A 148 7.64 38.27 19.01
#